data_95995085a6209492b616e06487c92908
#
_entry.id   95995085a6209492b616e06487c92908
#
_cell.length_a   1.000
_cell.length_b   1.000
_cell.length_c   1.000
_cell.angle_alpha   90.00
_cell.angle_beta   90.00
_cell.angle_gamma   90.00
#
_symmetry.space_group_name_H-M   'P 1'
#
loop_
_entity.id
_entity.type
_entity.pdbx_description
1 polymer ?
#
loop_
_entity_poly.entity_id
_entity_poly.type
_entity_poly.pdbx_seq_one_letter_code
_entity_poly.pdbx_strand_id
1 'polypeptide(L)'
;IGVSGLGILLMRVIQGTQDSAQQSQAMWIVQDFVGRIRSNAEGGRGGDYELATTSATFCDDPPAAICAEYYKSGAEVPAVNCVPSEMATFDKWITVCGIASNIYDSPSDFIVNPRLVSTCSRTIPRVSTPAGTPDCIQYDVTLTWDTRITQASSDASERIQKNTFTSVVELN
;
A
#
# COMPACT_ATOMS: atom_id res chain seq x y z
N ILE A 1 7.70 -41.13 -20.06
CA ILE A 1 8.45 -40.62 -18.89
C ILE A 1 8.91 -39.15 -19.12
N GLY A 2 9.15 -38.69 -20.37
CA GLY A 2 9.64 -37.34 -20.67
C GLY A 2 8.61 -36.22 -20.49
N VAL A 3 7.32 -36.45 -20.76
CA VAL A 3 6.29 -35.40 -20.76
C VAL A 3 5.93 -34.92 -19.37
N SER A 4 5.97 -35.82 -18.37
CA SER A 4 5.68 -35.45 -16.97
C SER A 4 6.73 -34.56 -16.34
N GLY A 5 8.01 -34.69 -16.72
CA GLY A 5 9.09 -33.85 -16.24
C GLY A 5 9.03 -32.41 -16.78
N LEU A 6 8.63 -32.24 -18.04
CA LEU A 6 8.43 -30.93 -18.65
C LEU A 6 7.30 -30.15 -18.01
N GLY A 7 6.18 -30.81 -17.63
CA GLY A 7 5.06 -30.16 -16.96
C GLY A 7 5.42 -29.57 -15.60
N ILE A 8 6.23 -30.28 -14.82
CA ILE A 8 6.69 -29.82 -13.50
C ILE A 8 7.63 -28.62 -13.63
N LEU A 9 8.53 -28.63 -14.63
CA LEU A 9 9.44 -27.50 -14.88
C LEU A 9 8.67 -26.23 -15.29
N LEU A 10 7.69 -26.38 -16.19
CA LEU A 10 6.85 -25.25 -16.62
C LEU A 10 6.06 -24.64 -15.47
N MET A 11 5.47 -25.47 -14.58
CA MET A 11 4.79 -24.95 -13.38
C MET A 11 5.73 -24.17 -12.47
N ARG A 12 6.95 -24.63 -12.24
CA ARG A 12 7.94 -23.91 -11.40
C ARG A 12 8.36 -22.58 -12.01
N VAL A 13 8.50 -22.50 -13.33
CA VAL A 13 8.86 -21.27 -14.03
C VAL A 13 7.72 -20.25 -13.93
N ILE A 14 6.47 -20.68 -14.14
CA ILE A 14 5.29 -19.80 -14.04
C ILE A 14 5.15 -19.24 -12.61
N GLN A 15 5.39 -20.05 -11.59
CA GLN A 15 5.32 -19.62 -10.19
C GLN A 15 6.42 -18.61 -9.85
N GLY A 16 7.66 -18.85 -10.29
CA GLY A 16 8.76 -17.91 -10.08
C GLY A 16 8.54 -16.56 -10.76
N THR A 17 7.88 -16.54 -11.93
CA THR A 17 7.54 -15.29 -12.61
C THR A 17 6.41 -14.53 -11.88
N GLN A 18 5.43 -15.23 -11.31
CA GLN A 18 4.36 -14.62 -10.51
C GLN A 18 4.89 -13.98 -9.22
N ASP A 19 5.77 -14.68 -8.51
CA ASP A 19 6.39 -14.15 -7.28
C ASP A 19 7.22 -12.88 -7.56
N SER A 20 7.98 -12.89 -8.64
CA SER A 20 8.77 -11.73 -9.08
C SER A 20 7.87 -10.54 -9.48
N ALA A 21 6.74 -10.81 -10.15
CA ALA A 21 5.77 -9.77 -10.51
C ALA A 21 5.12 -9.16 -9.26
N GLN A 22 4.71 -9.96 -8.28
CA GLN A 22 4.14 -9.48 -7.02
C GLN A 22 5.15 -8.62 -6.23
N GLN A 23 6.42 -9.04 -6.18
CA GLN A 23 7.47 -8.26 -5.52
C GLN A 23 7.69 -6.90 -6.18
N SER A 24 7.71 -6.86 -7.52
CA SER A 24 7.83 -5.61 -8.26
C SER A 24 6.65 -4.68 -8.01
N GLN A 25 5.45 -5.22 -7.93
CA GLN A 25 4.25 -4.44 -7.65
C GLN A 25 4.20 -3.93 -6.21
N ALA A 26 4.60 -4.77 -5.23
CA ALA A 26 4.72 -4.35 -3.85
C ALA A 26 5.68 -3.17 -3.69
N MET A 27 6.82 -3.21 -4.39
CA MET A 27 7.78 -2.11 -4.42
C MET A 27 7.18 -0.84 -5.03
N TRP A 28 6.42 -0.96 -6.10
CA TRP A 28 5.73 0.15 -6.76
C TRP A 28 4.72 0.83 -5.83
N ILE A 29 3.88 0.07 -5.14
CA ILE A 29 2.89 0.58 -4.18
C ILE A 29 3.57 1.37 -3.06
N VAL A 30 4.64 0.83 -2.48
CA VAL A 30 5.37 1.51 -1.40
C VAL A 30 6.04 2.78 -1.92
N GLN A 31 6.65 2.76 -3.10
CA GLN A 31 7.29 3.94 -3.69
C GLN A 31 6.27 5.04 -4.03
N ASP A 32 5.10 4.69 -4.57
CA ASP A 32 4.01 5.65 -4.80
C ASP A 32 3.57 6.30 -3.48
N PHE A 33 3.32 5.49 -2.45
CA PHE A 33 2.92 6.00 -1.14
C PHE A 33 3.98 6.91 -0.51
N VAL A 34 5.25 6.53 -0.57
CA VAL A 34 6.38 7.38 -0.14
C VAL A 34 6.42 8.69 -0.92
N GLY A 35 6.18 8.65 -2.23
CA GLY A 35 6.07 9.84 -3.08
C GLY A 35 4.95 10.78 -2.62
N ARG A 36 3.78 10.23 -2.25
CA ARG A 36 2.63 10.99 -1.72
C ARG A 36 2.96 11.66 -0.38
N ILE A 37 3.59 10.93 0.55
CA ILE A 37 4.05 11.50 1.84
C ILE A 37 4.98 12.70 1.61
N ARG A 38 5.92 12.60 0.67
CA ARG A 38 6.85 13.66 0.34
C ARG A 38 6.18 14.87 -0.33
N SER A 39 5.19 14.63 -1.19
CA SER A 39 4.47 15.69 -1.88
C SER A 39 3.56 16.50 -0.94
N ASN A 40 3.06 15.87 0.12
CA ASN A 40 2.25 16.50 1.17
C ASN A 40 3.03 16.56 2.49
N ALA A 41 4.15 17.30 2.48
CA ALA A 41 5.06 17.38 3.62
C ALA A 41 4.42 17.95 4.88
N GLU A 42 3.41 18.83 4.76
CA GLU A 42 2.67 19.38 5.91
C GLU A 42 1.84 18.31 6.61
N GLY A 43 1.04 17.53 5.88
CA GLY A 43 0.32 16.37 6.42
C GLY A 43 1.28 15.30 6.95
N GLY A 44 2.44 15.10 6.27
CA GLY A 44 3.49 14.21 6.75
C GLY A 44 4.02 14.63 8.11
N ARG A 45 4.39 15.89 8.28
CA ARG A 45 4.85 16.43 9.58
C ARG A 45 3.77 16.41 10.65
N GLY A 46 2.50 16.55 10.26
CA GLY A 46 1.34 16.43 11.17
C GLY A 46 1.11 15.03 11.74
N GLY A 47 1.76 14.00 11.19
CA GLY A 47 1.50 12.61 11.56
C GLY A 47 0.31 11.99 10.82
N ASP A 48 -0.28 12.71 9.85
CA ASP A 48 -1.53 12.30 9.20
C ASP A 48 -1.39 11.06 8.30
N TYR A 49 -0.16 10.66 7.98
CA TYR A 49 0.14 9.45 7.20
C TYR A 49 0.32 8.19 8.03
N GLU A 50 0.13 8.26 9.35
CA GLU A 50 0.11 7.05 10.16
C GLU A 50 -1.04 6.13 9.75
N LEU A 51 -0.72 4.84 9.59
CA LEU A 51 -1.65 3.79 9.21
C LEU A 51 -1.24 2.51 9.94
N ALA A 52 -1.96 2.18 11.02
CA ALA A 52 -1.60 1.07 11.89
C ALA A 52 -1.90 -0.30 11.25
N THR A 53 -3.04 -0.43 10.57
CA THR A 53 -3.44 -1.64 9.82
C THR A 53 -4.68 -1.32 9.01
N THR A 54 -4.73 -1.80 7.78
CA THR A 54 -5.97 -1.73 7.00
C THR A 54 -6.95 -2.79 7.51
N SER A 55 -8.13 -2.35 7.96
CA SER A 55 -9.23 -3.27 8.29
C SER A 55 -9.86 -3.80 7.00
N ALA A 56 -10.59 -4.92 7.09
CA ALA A 56 -11.33 -5.48 5.96
C ALA A 56 -12.36 -4.47 5.39
N THR A 57 -12.83 -3.54 6.22
CA THR A 57 -13.82 -2.51 5.85
C THR A 57 -13.19 -1.17 5.44
N PHE A 58 -11.86 -1.08 5.37
CA PHE A 58 -11.17 0.18 5.09
C PHE A 58 -11.54 0.76 3.72
N CYS A 59 -11.87 -0.09 2.76
CA CYS A 59 -12.20 0.29 1.39
C CYS A 59 -13.71 0.36 1.11
N ASP A 60 -14.57 0.08 2.08
CA ASP A 60 -16.03 0.06 1.86
C ASP A 60 -16.58 1.44 1.51
N ASP A 61 -16.03 2.49 2.14
CA ASP A 61 -16.43 3.86 1.88
C ASP A 61 -15.23 4.74 1.48
N PRO A 62 -15.39 5.58 0.45
CA PRO A 62 -14.38 6.58 0.11
C PRO A 62 -14.31 7.66 1.20
N PRO A 63 -13.16 8.36 1.35
CA PRO A 63 -13.04 9.47 2.27
C PRO A 63 -14.02 10.60 1.89
N ALA A 64 -14.39 11.43 2.89
CA ALA A 64 -15.34 12.52 2.69
C ALA A 64 -14.82 13.57 1.69
N ALA A 65 -13.50 13.81 1.65
CA ALA A 65 -12.85 14.69 0.70
C ALA A 65 -12.13 13.87 -0.37
N ILE A 66 -12.53 14.04 -1.63
CA ILE A 66 -11.90 13.43 -2.80
C ILE A 66 -10.92 14.44 -3.40
N CYS A 67 -9.65 14.22 -3.17
CA CYS A 67 -8.61 15.20 -3.49
C CYS A 67 -8.07 15.10 -4.93
N ALA A 68 -8.42 14.05 -5.67
CA ALA A 68 -8.11 13.91 -7.08
C ALA A 68 -9.33 13.38 -7.84
N GLU A 69 -9.53 13.93 -9.02
CA GLU A 69 -10.59 13.46 -9.93
C GLU A 69 -10.40 12.00 -10.30
N TYR A 70 -11.47 11.22 -10.31
CA TYR A 70 -11.47 9.86 -10.80
C TYR A 70 -12.83 9.46 -11.40
N TYR A 71 -12.87 8.37 -12.15
CA TYR A 71 -14.11 7.83 -12.72
C TYR A 71 -14.58 6.63 -11.90
N LYS A 72 -15.88 6.65 -11.54
CA LYS A 72 -16.55 5.52 -10.88
C LYS A 72 -17.76 5.11 -11.69
N SER A 73 -17.79 3.86 -12.14
CA SER A 73 -18.93 3.31 -12.93
C SER A 73 -19.30 4.17 -14.16
N GLY A 74 -18.29 4.75 -14.82
CA GLY A 74 -18.49 5.61 -16.01
C GLY A 74 -18.90 7.06 -15.69
N ALA A 75 -19.02 7.43 -14.43
CA ALA A 75 -19.28 8.81 -13.99
C ALA A 75 -18.00 9.42 -13.39
N GLU A 76 -17.76 10.69 -13.72
CA GLU A 76 -16.67 11.48 -13.15
C GLU A 76 -17.00 11.85 -11.70
N VAL A 77 -16.06 11.62 -10.80
CA VAL A 77 -16.09 12.11 -9.42
C VAL A 77 -15.08 13.27 -9.35
N PRO A 78 -15.57 14.52 -9.23
CA PRO A 78 -14.71 15.69 -9.29
C PRO A 78 -13.84 15.80 -8.04
N ALA A 79 -12.63 16.34 -8.22
CA ALA A 79 -11.75 16.69 -7.11
C ALA A 79 -12.26 17.93 -6.34
N VAL A 80 -12.01 17.94 -5.03
CA VAL A 80 -12.18 19.12 -4.18
C VAL A 80 -10.82 19.62 -3.69
N ASN A 81 -10.76 20.88 -3.27
CA ASN A 81 -9.57 21.40 -2.60
C ASN A 81 -9.44 20.79 -1.21
N CYS A 82 -8.41 19.99 -1.01
CA CYS A 82 -8.14 19.32 0.25
C CYS A 82 -7.11 20.08 1.10
N VAL A 83 -7.33 20.09 2.40
CA VAL A 83 -6.29 20.46 3.35
C VAL A 83 -5.30 19.31 3.52
N PRO A 84 -4.07 19.52 4.06
CA PRO A 84 -3.04 18.50 4.15
C PRO A 84 -3.47 17.18 4.81
N SER A 85 -4.28 17.22 5.87
CA SER A 85 -4.81 16.02 6.55
C SER A 85 -5.85 15.26 5.73
N GLU A 86 -6.69 15.97 4.97
CA GLU A 86 -7.65 15.35 4.05
C GLU A 86 -6.92 14.68 2.89
N MET A 87 -5.88 15.34 2.35
CA MET A 87 -5.01 14.77 1.33
C MET A 87 -4.35 13.49 1.83
N ALA A 88 -3.82 13.47 3.05
CA ALA A 88 -3.22 12.28 3.63
C ALA A 88 -4.24 11.13 3.80
N THR A 89 -5.48 11.45 4.17
CA THR A 89 -6.56 10.47 4.28
C THR A 89 -6.93 9.89 2.91
N PHE A 90 -7.04 10.74 1.89
CA PHE A 90 -7.29 10.33 0.51
C PHE A 90 -6.13 9.49 -0.04
N ASP A 91 -4.88 9.89 0.18
CA ASP A 91 -3.69 9.18 -0.26
C ASP A 91 -3.60 7.76 0.34
N LYS A 92 -3.88 7.62 1.63
CA LYS A 92 -3.97 6.31 2.30
C LYS A 92 -5.04 5.44 1.66
N TRP A 93 -6.23 5.99 1.46
CA TRP A 93 -7.35 5.26 0.87
C TRP A 93 -7.06 4.82 -0.56
N ILE A 94 -6.59 5.73 -1.42
CA ILE A 94 -6.33 5.41 -2.83
C ILE A 94 -5.17 4.43 -3.02
N THR A 95 -4.16 4.46 -2.13
CA THR A 95 -3.04 3.52 -2.18
C THR A 95 -3.48 2.11 -1.81
N VAL A 96 -4.36 1.96 -0.83
CA VAL A 96 -4.82 0.66 -0.35
C VAL A 96 -5.97 0.11 -1.19
N CYS A 97 -6.94 0.96 -1.51
CA CYS A 97 -8.18 0.55 -2.16
C CYS A 97 -8.14 0.72 -3.67
N GLY A 98 -7.23 1.56 -4.16
CA GLY A 98 -7.17 1.93 -5.56
C GLY A 98 -8.39 2.73 -6.02
N ILE A 99 -8.37 3.11 -7.27
CA ILE A 99 -9.52 3.69 -7.92
C ILE A 99 -10.40 2.51 -8.37
N ALA A 100 -11.45 2.22 -7.62
CA ALA A 100 -12.43 1.22 -8.00
C ALA A 100 -13.21 1.70 -9.24
N SER A 101 -12.56 1.68 -10.40
CA SER A 101 -13.20 1.88 -11.69
C SER A 101 -13.27 0.55 -12.42
N ASN A 102 -14.32 0.33 -13.20
CA ASN A 102 -14.44 -0.84 -14.06
C ASN A 102 -13.35 -0.94 -15.15
N ILE A 103 -12.39 -0.02 -15.15
CA ILE A 103 -11.34 0.11 -16.17
C ILE A 103 -9.93 -0.11 -15.58
N TYR A 104 -9.76 0.13 -14.28
CA TYR A 104 -8.47 -0.04 -13.60
C TYR A 104 -8.66 -0.87 -12.34
N ASP A 105 -8.02 -2.04 -12.32
CA ASP A 105 -7.92 -2.86 -11.13
C ASP A 105 -7.11 -2.11 -10.06
N SER A 106 -7.47 -2.29 -8.80
CA SER A 106 -6.69 -1.74 -7.69
C SER A 106 -5.25 -2.25 -7.79
N PRO A 107 -4.23 -1.41 -7.52
CA PRO A 107 -2.85 -1.89 -7.41
C PRO A 107 -2.71 -3.07 -6.45
N SER A 108 -3.59 -3.17 -5.45
CA SER A 108 -3.64 -4.27 -4.50
C SER A 108 -4.24 -5.57 -5.07
N ASP A 109 -4.98 -5.54 -6.19
CA ASP A 109 -5.62 -6.73 -6.75
C ASP A 109 -4.62 -7.74 -7.31
N PHE A 110 -3.41 -7.29 -7.63
CA PHE A 110 -2.33 -8.15 -8.08
C PHE A 110 -1.54 -8.80 -6.94
N ILE A 111 -1.77 -8.38 -5.70
CA ILE A 111 -1.07 -8.85 -4.51
C ILE A 111 -2.07 -9.52 -3.57
N VAL A 112 -1.75 -10.72 -3.11
CA VAL A 112 -2.65 -11.49 -2.23
C VAL A 112 -2.57 -10.97 -0.80
N ASN A 113 -3.71 -10.56 -0.23
CA ASN A 113 -3.83 -10.05 1.14
C ASN A 113 -2.83 -8.93 1.48
N PRO A 114 -2.77 -7.85 0.70
CA PRO A 114 -1.85 -6.75 0.97
C PRO A 114 -2.21 -6.06 2.29
N ARG A 115 -1.20 -5.75 3.08
CA ARG A 115 -1.33 -4.97 4.32
C ARG A 115 -0.28 -3.88 4.33
N LEU A 116 -0.74 -2.65 4.20
CA LEU A 116 0.12 -1.47 4.29
C LEU A 116 0.08 -0.93 5.72
N VAL A 117 1.27 -0.70 6.28
CA VAL A 117 1.46 -0.07 7.59
C VAL A 117 2.42 1.10 7.40
N SER A 118 2.10 2.23 7.98
CA SER A 118 2.96 3.41 8.00
C SER A 118 3.03 3.97 9.41
N THR A 119 4.23 4.09 9.95
CA THR A 119 4.45 4.50 11.33
C THR A 119 5.45 5.64 11.37
N CYS A 120 5.14 6.69 12.11
CA CYS A 120 6.11 7.73 12.40
C CYS A 120 7.20 7.15 13.31
N SER A 121 8.42 7.03 12.78
CA SER A 121 9.55 6.43 13.50
C SER A 121 10.49 7.46 14.13
N ARG A 122 10.43 8.73 13.70
CA ARG A 122 11.20 9.81 14.29
C ARG A 122 10.42 11.12 14.32
N THR A 123 10.41 11.76 15.48
CA THR A 123 9.76 13.06 15.69
C THR A 123 10.73 14.12 16.15
N ILE A 124 10.40 15.39 15.88
CA ILE A 124 11.10 16.55 16.46
C ILE A 124 10.10 17.46 17.19
N PRO A 125 10.51 18.14 18.27
CA PRO A 125 9.65 19.11 18.93
C PRO A 125 9.25 20.23 17.96
N ARG A 126 7.96 20.56 17.93
CA ARG A 126 7.49 21.73 17.17
C ARG A 126 7.85 23.01 17.94
N VAL A 127 8.68 23.86 17.34
CA VAL A 127 9.23 25.06 18.01
C VAL A 127 8.18 26.17 18.17
N SER A 128 7.05 26.11 17.48
CA SER A 128 6.14 27.24 17.30
C SER A 128 4.84 27.26 18.09
N THR A 129 4.55 26.23 18.92
CA THR A 129 3.32 26.19 19.74
C THR A 129 3.56 25.58 21.11
N PRO A 130 3.12 26.24 22.21
CA PRO A 130 3.16 25.61 23.52
C PRO A 130 2.24 24.38 23.50
N ALA A 131 2.79 23.19 23.80
CA ALA A 131 2.10 21.90 23.88
C ALA A 131 1.56 21.32 22.54
N GLY A 132 2.18 21.62 21.39
CA GLY A 132 1.85 20.97 20.12
C GLY A 132 2.36 19.53 20.04
N THR A 133 1.64 18.68 19.29
CA THR A 133 2.15 17.36 18.90
C THR A 133 3.49 17.53 18.15
N PRO A 134 4.51 16.69 18.46
CA PRO A 134 5.78 16.78 17.76
C PRO A 134 5.61 16.51 16.26
N ASP A 135 6.43 17.17 15.44
CA ASP A 135 6.44 16.95 13.99
C ASP A 135 7.06 15.57 13.70
N CYS A 136 6.39 14.80 12.86
CA CYS A 136 6.95 13.59 12.30
C CYS A 136 7.91 13.94 11.16
N ILE A 137 9.14 13.47 11.26
CA ILE A 137 10.17 13.71 10.24
C ILE A 137 10.67 12.44 9.54
N GLN A 138 10.20 11.27 10.01
CA GLN A 138 10.55 10.01 9.38
C GLN A 138 9.39 9.03 9.54
N TYR A 139 9.05 8.37 8.42
CA TYR A 139 8.10 7.27 8.40
C TYR A 139 8.77 5.97 7.98
N ASP A 140 8.38 4.88 8.64
CA ASP A 140 8.66 3.52 8.20
C ASP A 140 7.40 2.97 7.54
N VAL A 141 7.48 2.75 6.23
CA VAL A 141 6.38 2.24 5.41
C VAL A 141 6.64 0.78 5.11
N THR A 142 5.75 -0.09 5.54
CA THR A 142 5.87 -1.55 5.39
C THR A 142 4.64 -2.11 4.68
N LEU A 143 4.87 -2.84 3.58
CA LEU A 143 3.86 -3.63 2.89
C LEU A 143 4.16 -5.11 3.09
N THR A 144 3.16 -5.85 3.57
CA THR A 144 3.22 -7.32 3.68
C THR A 144 2.18 -7.94 2.77
N TRP A 145 2.50 -9.09 2.17
CA TRP A 145 1.57 -9.84 1.32
C TRP A 145 1.83 -11.34 1.42
N ASP A 146 0.87 -12.12 0.97
CA ASP A 146 0.92 -13.57 1.00
C ASP A 146 1.32 -14.12 -0.39
N THR A 147 2.27 -15.06 -0.42
CA THR A 147 2.57 -15.88 -1.61
C THR A 147 2.33 -17.35 -1.29
N ARG A 148 1.96 -18.12 -2.31
CA ARG A 148 1.81 -19.58 -2.16
C ARG A 148 3.15 -20.26 -2.33
N ILE A 149 3.56 -21.01 -1.34
CA ILE A 149 4.73 -21.91 -1.47
C ILE A 149 4.29 -23.21 -2.10
N THR A 150 5.07 -23.70 -3.08
CA THR A 150 4.85 -24.99 -3.77
C THR A 150 5.39 -26.20 -3.03
N GLN A 151 5.74 -26.08 -1.76
CA GLN A 151 6.14 -27.26 -0.99
C GLN A 151 4.94 -28.16 -0.75
N ALA A 152 5.18 -29.48 -0.91
CA ALA A 152 4.19 -30.52 -0.70
C ALA A 152 3.91 -30.72 0.80
N SER A 153 3.37 -29.70 1.46
CA SER A 153 2.82 -29.83 2.81
C SER A 153 1.35 -30.25 2.71
N SER A 154 0.95 -31.16 3.58
CA SER A 154 -0.44 -31.59 3.72
C SER A 154 -1.30 -30.51 4.38
N ASP A 155 -0.67 -29.51 5.03
CA ASP A 155 -1.36 -28.45 5.74
C ASP A 155 -1.46 -27.19 4.88
N ALA A 156 -2.70 -26.69 4.68
CA ALA A 156 -2.95 -25.52 3.84
C ALA A 156 -2.32 -24.22 4.41
N SER A 157 -2.14 -24.15 5.73
CA SER A 157 -1.53 -22.99 6.40
C SER A 157 -0.02 -22.90 6.17
N GLU A 158 0.66 -24.04 5.97
CA GLU A 158 2.09 -24.08 5.67
C GLU A 158 2.44 -23.75 4.21
N ARG A 159 1.41 -23.59 3.34
CA ARG A 159 1.61 -23.27 1.92
C ARG A 159 1.58 -21.77 1.64
N ILE A 160 1.43 -20.94 2.66
CA ILE A 160 1.39 -19.49 2.53
C ILE A 160 2.66 -18.91 3.16
N GLN A 161 3.45 -18.23 2.35
CA GLN A 161 4.60 -17.46 2.82
C GLN A 161 4.22 -15.98 2.85
N LYS A 162 4.52 -15.30 3.95
CA LYS A 162 4.42 -13.85 4.06
C LYS A 162 5.69 -13.20 3.57
N ASN A 163 5.55 -12.29 2.63
CA ASN A 163 6.63 -11.43 2.15
C ASN A 163 6.43 -10.03 2.72
N THR A 164 7.54 -9.32 2.88
CA THR A 164 7.55 -7.98 3.45
C THR A 164 8.52 -7.10 2.68
N PHE A 165 8.08 -5.91 2.36
CA PHE A 165 8.93 -4.84 1.84
C PHE A 165 8.79 -3.61 2.74
N THR A 166 9.92 -3.05 3.18
CA THR A 166 9.94 -1.85 4.03
C THR A 166 10.76 -0.75 3.34
N SER A 167 10.25 0.46 3.38
CA SER A 167 10.94 1.68 2.94
C SER A 167 10.88 2.73 4.04
N VAL A 168 11.93 3.51 4.14
CA VAL A 168 12.03 4.65 5.05
C VAL A 168 11.92 5.93 4.25
N VAL A 169 11.08 6.85 4.70
CA VAL A 169 10.94 8.18 4.10
C VAL A 169 11.28 9.25 5.13
N GLU A 170 12.23 10.12 4.79
CA GLU A 170 12.58 11.31 5.58
C GLU A 170 11.92 12.54 4.96
N LEU A 171 11.39 13.41 5.84
CA LEU A 171 10.82 14.70 5.50
C LEU A 171 11.83 15.80 5.88
N ASN A 172 12.26 16.54 4.91
CA ASN A 172 13.20 17.67 5.07
C ASN A 172 12.43 18.96 5.42
#